data_a1c98c5390ca0bab38cf23cd3020d826
#
_entry.id   a1c98c5390ca0bab38cf23cd3020d826
#
_cell.length_a   1.000
_cell.length_b   1.000
_cell.length_c   1.000
_cell.angle_alpha   90.00
_cell.angle_beta   90.00
_cell.angle_gamma   90.00
#
_symmetry.space_group_name_H-M   'P 1'
#
loop_
_entity.id
_entity.type
_entity.pdbx_description
1 polymer ?
#
loop_
_entity_poly.entity_id
_entity_poly.type
_entity_poly.pdbx_seq_one_letter_code
_entity_poly.pdbx_strand_id
1 'polypeptide(L)'
;SAHSEAAWILSCVARMGWLNRMTQFKEKAGKDKEKASVGLYSYPVLMAADILLYDATHVPVGDDQKQHLELCRDIAQKFNNDFGLNEFFKIPEPLIQKFFSRIMSLKDGLKKMSKSELSDLSRINLTDDKDQIINKIKKAKTDPLSMPTSIEELEKRPEVKNLIGIYSSLMDSDYEKSV
;
A
#
# COMPACT_ATOMS: atom_id res chain seq x y z
N SER A 1 23.41 -10.89 2.89
CA SER A 1 22.19 -11.66 3.04
C SER A 1 21.62 -12.01 1.68
N ALA A 2 20.84 -13.08 1.57
CA ALA A 2 20.22 -13.50 0.31
C ALA A 2 19.41 -12.38 -0.37
N HIS A 3 18.72 -11.55 0.41
CA HIS A 3 17.95 -10.41 -0.13
C HIS A 3 18.84 -9.39 -0.85
N SER A 4 19.96 -9.01 -0.25
CA SER A 4 20.89 -8.03 -0.87
C SER A 4 21.56 -8.62 -2.12
N GLU A 5 21.90 -9.90 -2.09
CA GLU A 5 22.49 -10.61 -3.22
C GLU A 5 21.50 -10.73 -4.38
N ALA A 6 20.26 -11.16 -4.09
CA ALA A 6 19.19 -11.21 -5.08
C ALA A 6 18.88 -9.82 -5.64
N ALA A 7 18.81 -8.79 -4.80
CA ALA A 7 18.59 -7.41 -5.25
C ALA A 7 19.69 -6.95 -6.23
N TRP A 8 20.95 -7.32 -5.98
CA TRP A 8 22.05 -7.02 -6.90
C TRP A 8 21.86 -7.74 -8.24
N ILE A 9 21.59 -9.04 -8.21
CA ILE A 9 21.37 -9.84 -9.44
C ILE A 9 20.20 -9.27 -10.24
N LEU A 10 19.06 -8.99 -9.57
CA LEU A 10 17.88 -8.42 -10.23
C LEU A 10 18.12 -6.99 -10.74
N SER A 11 19.01 -6.21 -10.10
CA SER A 11 19.42 -4.90 -10.59
C SER A 11 20.15 -4.98 -11.94
N CYS A 12 20.85 -6.08 -12.20
CA CYS A 12 21.48 -6.34 -13.52
C CYS A 12 20.48 -6.68 -14.62
N VAL A 13 19.26 -7.06 -14.25
CA VAL A 13 18.17 -7.40 -15.19
C VAL A 13 17.19 -6.23 -15.36
N ALA A 14 16.91 -5.49 -14.26
CA ALA A 14 15.98 -4.37 -14.26
C ALA A 14 16.42 -3.25 -15.22
N ARG A 15 15.44 -2.60 -15.87
CA ARG A 15 15.72 -1.52 -16.81
C ARG A 15 15.60 -0.15 -16.15
N MET A 16 16.58 0.73 -16.41
CA MET A 16 16.56 2.13 -15.97
C MET A 16 15.24 2.84 -16.32
N GLY A 17 14.70 2.59 -17.53
CA GLY A 17 13.44 3.17 -17.99
C GLY A 17 12.23 2.76 -17.13
N TRP A 18 12.24 1.59 -16.48
CA TRP A 18 11.19 1.15 -15.57
C TRP A 18 11.28 1.92 -14.25
N LEU A 19 12.48 2.01 -13.68
CA LEU A 19 12.74 2.74 -12.44
C LEU A 19 12.44 4.24 -12.58
N ASN A 20 12.78 4.84 -13.72
CA ASN A 20 12.48 6.24 -14.01
C ASN A 20 10.98 6.57 -14.04
N ARG A 21 10.12 5.59 -14.27
CA ARG A 21 8.66 5.75 -14.28
C ARG A 21 8.03 5.65 -12.89
N MET A 22 8.77 5.16 -11.89
CA MET A 22 8.26 4.98 -10.52
C MET A 22 7.82 6.33 -9.92
N THR A 23 6.55 6.42 -9.54
CA THR A 23 5.95 7.64 -8.99
C THR A 23 6.58 8.04 -7.66
N GLN A 24 6.82 7.09 -6.78
CA GLN A 24 7.43 7.36 -5.47
C GLN A 24 8.86 7.92 -5.57
N PHE A 25 9.64 7.49 -6.58
CA PHE A 25 10.93 8.12 -6.85
C PHE A 25 10.77 9.58 -7.24
N LYS A 26 9.82 9.89 -8.15
CA LYS A 26 9.55 11.26 -8.60
C LYS A 26 9.09 12.16 -7.47
N GLU A 27 8.24 11.67 -6.59
CA GLU A 27 7.69 12.41 -5.44
C GLU A 27 8.77 12.68 -4.37
N LYS A 28 9.54 11.65 -3.98
CA LYS A 28 10.53 11.75 -2.91
C LYS A 28 11.82 12.44 -3.32
N ALA A 29 12.25 12.29 -4.59
CA ALA A 29 13.42 12.99 -5.12
C ALA A 29 13.15 14.50 -5.30
N GLY A 30 11.87 14.91 -5.43
CA GLY A 30 11.50 16.31 -5.60
C GLY A 30 12.05 16.91 -6.89
N LYS A 31 12.36 18.22 -6.84
CA LYS A 31 12.88 18.96 -8.00
C LYS A 31 14.36 18.67 -8.30
N ASP A 32 15.12 18.30 -7.26
CA ASP A 32 16.57 18.10 -7.35
C ASP A 32 16.90 16.60 -7.29
N LYS A 33 16.68 15.93 -8.41
CA LYS A 33 16.88 14.49 -8.54
C LYS A 33 18.33 14.05 -8.34
N GLU A 34 19.30 14.97 -8.57
CA GLU A 34 20.71 14.68 -8.42
C GLU A 34 21.14 14.46 -6.96
N LYS A 35 20.37 15.01 -6.01
CA LYS A 35 20.58 14.79 -4.58
C LYS A 35 19.91 13.53 -4.04
N ALA A 36 19.09 12.86 -4.85
CA ALA A 36 18.45 11.61 -4.45
C ALA A 36 19.49 10.50 -4.32
N SER A 37 19.40 9.69 -3.26
CA SER A 37 20.30 8.57 -3.06
C SER A 37 20.04 7.45 -4.08
N VAL A 38 21.09 6.68 -4.41
CA VAL A 38 20.94 5.46 -5.23
C VAL A 38 19.97 4.47 -4.56
N GLY A 39 19.97 4.41 -3.23
CA GLY A 39 19.03 3.57 -2.49
C GLY A 39 17.57 3.96 -2.72
N LEU A 40 17.24 5.26 -2.80
CA LEU A 40 15.90 5.72 -3.14
C LEU A 40 15.51 5.35 -4.58
N TYR A 41 16.46 5.26 -5.48
CA TYR A 41 16.23 4.86 -6.86
C TYR A 41 16.05 3.36 -7.02
N SER A 42 16.86 2.56 -6.30
CA SER A 42 16.96 1.10 -6.47
C SER A 42 16.13 0.27 -5.49
N TYR A 43 15.57 0.86 -4.40
CA TYR A 43 14.79 0.07 -3.44
C TYR A 43 13.62 -0.72 -4.04
N PRO A 44 12.98 -0.33 -5.16
CA PRO A 44 11.94 -1.16 -5.77
C PRO A 44 12.46 -2.51 -6.28
N VAL A 45 13.75 -2.58 -6.64
CA VAL A 45 14.39 -3.86 -7.01
C VAL A 45 14.67 -4.72 -5.78
N LEU A 46 15.04 -4.11 -4.65
CA LEU A 46 15.15 -4.83 -3.37
C LEU A 46 13.79 -5.38 -2.95
N MET A 47 12.72 -4.60 -3.09
CA MET A 47 11.35 -5.08 -2.82
C MET A 47 10.97 -6.27 -3.73
N ALA A 48 11.37 -6.23 -5.02
CA ALA A 48 11.18 -7.37 -5.92
C ALA A 48 11.94 -8.62 -5.41
N ALA A 49 13.18 -8.45 -4.94
CA ALA A 49 13.96 -9.54 -4.32
C ALA A 49 13.26 -10.10 -3.08
N ASP A 50 12.70 -9.24 -2.21
CA ASP A 50 11.96 -9.65 -1.00
C ASP A 50 10.73 -10.50 -1.32
N ILE A 51 10.13 -10.33 -2.48
CA ILE A 51 8.98 -11.11 -2.95
C ILE A 51 9.42 -12.39 -3.66
N LEU A 52 10.35 -12.27 -4.61
CA LEU A 52 10.73 -13.37 -5.50
C LEU A 52 11.55 -14.46 -4.80
N LEU A 53 12.33 -14.13 -3.77
CA LEU A 53 13.09 -15.10 -2.97
C LEU A 53 12.21 -16.13 -2.26
N TYR A 54 10.96 -15.78 -1.99
CA TYR A 54 10.00 -16.66 -1.30
C TYR A 54 9.04 -17.38 -2.24
N ASP A 55 9.26 -17.26 -3.54
CA ASP A 55 8.43 -17.90 -4.56
C ASP A 55 6.92 -17.54 -4.40
N ALA A 56 6.67 -16.30 -3.97
CA ALA A 56 5.33 -15.82 -3.67
C ALA A 56 4.47 -15.82 -4.94
N THR A 57 3.30 -16.46 -4.87
CA THR A 57 2.31 -16.47 -5.96
C THR A 57 1.35 -15.29 -5.89
N HIS A 58 1.07 -14.79 -4.67
CA HIS A 58 0.17 -13.69 -4.42
C HIS A 58 0.75 -12.77 -3.35
N VAL A 59 0.59 -11.46 -3.54
CA VAL A 59 1.10 -10.45 -2.61
C VAL A 59 -0.03 -9.49 -2.23
N PRO A 60 -0.44 -9.43 -0.95
CA PRO A 60 -1.38 -8.42 -0.48
C PRO A 60 -0.75 -7.03 -0.58
N VAL A 61 -1.34 -6.16 -1.37
CA VAL A 61 -0.85 -4.80 -1.58
C VAL A 61 -1.99 -3.78 -1.56
N GLY A 62 -1.71 -2.60 -1.03
CA GLY A 62 -2.57 -1.44 -1.23
C GLY A 62 -2.32 -0.80 -2.61
N ASP A 63 -3.21 0.09 -3.04
CA ASP A 63 -3.12 0.75 -4.35
C ASP A 63 -1.79 1.48 -4.56
N ASP A 64 -1.21 2.05 -3.50
CA ASP A 64 0.08 2.75 -3.54
C ASP A 64 1.27 1.82 -3.83
N GLN A 65 1.14 0.51 -3.62
CA GLN A 65 2.18 -0.48 -3.87
C GLN A 65 1.98 -1.26 -5.18
N LYS A 66 0.87 -1.04 -5.88
CA LYS A 66 0.56 -1.73 -7.13
C LYS A 66 1.67 -1.57 -8.17
N GLN A 67 2.18 -0.35 -8.35
CA GLN A 67 3.23 -0.08 -9.33
C GLN A 67 4.55 -0.81 -8.99
N HIS A 68 4.86 -0.98 -7.70
CA HIS A 68 6.04 -1.74 -7.27
C HIS A 68 5.88 -3.23 -7.59
N LEU A 69 4.69 -3.78 -7.39
CA LEU A 69 4.43 -5.18 -7.73
C LEU A 69 4.44 -5.41 -9.25
N GLU A 70 3.94 -4.47 -10.05
CA GLU A 70 4.06 -4.51 -11.51
C GLU A 70 5.53 -4.54 -11.95
N LEU A 71 6.39 -3.70 -11.33
CA LEU A 71 7.83 -3.75 -11.58
C LEU A 71 8.44 -5.11 -11.19
N CYS A 72 8.03 -5.69 -10.06
CA CYS A 72 8.47 -7.03 -9.64
C CYS A 72 8.11 -8.08 -10.71
N ARG A 73 6.90 -8.03 -11.25
CA ARG A 73 6.42 -8.93 -12.32
C ARG A 73 7.24 -8.75 -13.60
N ASP A 74 7.50 -7.51 -14.01
CA ASP A 74 8.32 -7.20 -15.18
C ASP A 74 9.75 -7.76 -15.03
N ILE A 75 10.35 -7.61 -13.84
CA ILE A 75 11.68 -8.13 -13.54
C ILE A 75 11.69 -9.66 -13.59
N ALA A 76 10.72 -10.33 -12.95
CA ALA A 76 10.60 -11.79 -12.95
C ALA A 76 10.42 -12.34 -14.37
N GLN A 77 9.52 -11.75 -15.15
CA GLN A 77 9.29 -12.15 -16.52
C GLN A 77 10.52 -11.96 -17.40
N LYS A 78 11.21 -10.82 -17.24
CA LYS A 78 12.44 -10.57 -17.99
C LYS A 78 13.55 -11.53 -17.62
N PHE A 79 13.73 -11.82 -16.32
CA PHE A 79 14.71 -12.79 -15.84
C PHE A 79 14.47 -14.17 -16.48
N ASN A 80 13.22 -14.67 -16.39
CA ASN A 80 12.86 -15.95 -16.99
C ASN A 80 13.16 -15.99 -18.49
N ASN A 81 12.85 -14.93 -19.22
CA ASN A 81 13.08 -14.84 -20.66
C ASN A 81 14.57 -14.74 -21.02
N ASP A 82 15.33 -13.88 -20.33
CA ASP A 82 16.75 -13.65 -20.64
C ASP A 82 17.61 -14.89 -20.39
N PHE A 83 17.25 -15.71 -19.42
CA PHE A 83 17.98 -16.93 -19.07
C PHE A 83 17.37 -18.20 -19.67
N GLY A 84 16.31 -18.09 -20.46
CA GLY A 84 15.64 -19.23 -21.09
C GLY A 84 15.05 -20.24 -20.11
N LEU A 85 14.66 -19.78 -18.92
CA LEU A 85 14.14 -20.59 -17.83
C LEU A 85 12.62 -20.57 -17.84
N ASN A 86 12.00 -21.75 -17.91
CA ASN A 86 10.56 -21.85 -17.69
C ASN A 86 10.24 -21.66 -16.23
N GLU A 87 9.63 -20.52 -15.88
CA GLU A 87 9.09 -20.25 -14.54
C GLU A 87 10.09 -20.41 -13.37
N PHE A 88 11.34 -19.99 -13.57
CA PHE A 88 12.29 -19.93 -12.46
C PHE A 88 11.77 -19.03 -11.35
N PHE A 89 11.32 -17.82 -11.71
CA PHE A 89 10.51 -17.00 -10.82
C PHE A 89 9.04 -17.13 -11.20
N LYS A 90 8.19 -17.38 -10.21
CA LYS A 90 6.74 -17.23 -10.36
C LYS A 90 6.40 -15.75 -10.53
N ILE A 91 5.44 -15.45 -11.37
CA ILE A 91 4.97 -14.08 -11.57
C ILE A 91 3.90 -13.81 -10.51
N PRO A 92 4.20 -12.99 -9.47
CA PRO A 92 3.25 -12.80 -8.36
C PRO A 92 2.04 -12.00 -8.80
N GLU A 93 0.85 -12.41 -8.32
CA GLU A 93 -0.40 -11.69 -8.55
C GLU A 93 -0.75 -10.76 -7.37
N PRO A 94 -1.27 -9.55 -7.63
CA PRO A 94 -1.70 -8.66 -6.57
C PRO A 94 -2.99 -9.16 -5.92
N LEU A 95 -3.00 -9.24 -4.60
CA LEU A 95 -4.21 -9.34 -3.80
C LEU A 95 -4.61 -7.93 -3.35
N ILE A 96 -5.42 -7.25 -4.17
CA ILE A 96 -5.96 -5.94 -3.86
C ILE A 96 -7.34 -6.14 -3.27
N GLN A 97 -7.55 -5.72 -2.03
CA GLN A 97 -8.88 -5.69 -1.45
C GLN A 97 -9.72 -4.67 -2.24
N LYS A 98 -10.82 -5.14 -2.82
CA LYS A 98 -11.73 -4.30 -3.63
C LYS A 98 -12.36 -3.18 -2.81
N PHE A 99 -12.56 -3.42 -1.52
CA PHE A 99 -13.15 -2.49 -0.58
C PHE A 99 -12.12 -2.06 0.45
N PHE A 100 -11.99 -0.76 0.65
CA PHE A 100 -11.17 -0.16 1.68
C PHE A 100 -9.64 -0.42 1.59
N SER A 101 -9.09 -0.36 0.39
CA SER A 101 -7.66 -0.46 0.14
C SER A 101 -6.83 0.65 0.83
N ARG A 102 -7.48 1.72 1.28
CA ARG A 102 -6.83 2.87 1.93
C ARG A 102 -7.61 3.34 3.15
N ILE A 103 -7.04 3.13 4.34
CA ILE A 103 -7.59 3.61 5.61
C ILE A 103 -7.11 5.04 5.84
N MET A 104 -8.04 5.95 6.18
CA MET A 104 -7.77 7.35 6.42
C MET A 104 -7.59 7.64 7.90
N SER A 105 -6.95 8.79 8.21
CA SER A 105 -6.75 9.26 9.58
C SER A 105 -8.09 9.46 10.31
N LEU A 106 -8.14 9.08 11.58
CA LEU A 106 -9.33 9.33 12.42
C LEU A 106 -9.58 10.82 12.67
N LYS A 107 -8.59 11.68 12.42
CA LYS A 107 -8.71 13.14 12.58
C LYS A 107 -8.94 13.88 11.27
N ASP A 108 -8.73 13.24 10.13
CA ASP A 108 -8.86 13.85 8.82
C ASP A 108 -9.15 12.76 7.79
N GLY A 109 -10.41 12.63 7.38
CA GLY A 109 -10.86 11.63 6.41
C GLY A 109 -10.26 11.78 5.00
N LEU A 110 -9.52 12.86 4.74
CA LEU A 110 -8.84 13.08 3.46
C LEU A 110 -7.35 12.70 3.50
N LYS A 111 -6.78 12.48 4.70
CA LYS A 111 -5.38 12.08 4.87
C LYS A 111 -5.24 10.60 5.18
N LYS A 112 -4.29 9.92 4.55
CA LYS A 112 -3.96 8.52 4.87
C LYS A 112 -3.56 8.39 6.33
N MET A 113 -4.06 7.35 7.02
CA MET A 113 -3.58 6.97 8.35
C MET A 113 -2.08 6.70 8.31
N SER A 114 -1.30 7.33 9.18
CA SER A 114 0.15 7.26 9.16
C SER A 114 0.75 7.11 10.55
N LYS A 115 1.80 6.28 10.68
CA LYS A 115 2.60 6.14 11.91
C LYS A 115 3.37 7.42 12.24
N SER A 116 3.71 8.25 11.24
CA SER A 116 4.49 9.46 11.41
C SER A 116 3.68 10.67 11.86
N GLU A 117 2.35 10.56 11.96
CA GLU A 117 1.53 11.65 12.46
C GLU A 117 1.76 11.82 13.97
N LEU A 118 1.93 13.09 14.41
CA LEU A 118 2.26 13.42 15.82
C LEU A 118 1.18 12.96 16.80
N SER A 119 -0.10 13.05 16.41
CA SER A 119 -1.22 12.68 17.27
C SER A 119 -1.50 11.18 17.21
N ASP A 120 -1.38 10.49 18.33
CA ASP A 120 -1.75 9.08 18.44
C ASP A 120 -3.26 8.84 18.24
N LEU A 121 -4.10 9.85 18.47
CA LEU A 121 -5.54 9.79 18.19
C LEU A 121 -5.90 9.77 16.70
N SER A 122 -4.92 9.93 15.81
CA SER A 122 -5.13 9.88 14.36
C SER A 122 -5.22 8.47 13.80
N ARG A 123 -4.82 7.47 14.58
CA ARG A 123 -4.66 6.08 14.14
C ARG A 123 -5.03 5.06 15.20
N ILE A 124 -5.32 3.86 14.77
CA ILE A 124 -5.43 2.68 15.61
C ILE A 124 -4.14 1.87 15.43
N ASN A 125 -3.44 1.57 16.52
CA ASN A 125 -2.27 0.72 16.52
C ASN A 125 -2.69 -0.73 16.84
N LEU A 126 -1.95 -1.71 16.32
CA LEU A 126 -2.19 -3.12 16.64
C LEU A 126 -1.93 -3.46 18.13
N THR A 127 -1.23 -2.58 18.82
CA THR A 127 -0.93 -2.69 20.27
C THR A 127 -1.95 -1.99 21.17
N ASP A 128 -2.93 -1.28 20.58
CA ASP A 128 -3.97 -0.58 21.36
C ASP A 128 -4.90 -1.62 22.00
N ASP A 129 -5.19 -1.40 23.29
CA ASP A 129 -6.20 -2.17 24.01
C ASP A 129 -7.63 -1.71 23.65
N LYS A 130 -8.62 -2.44 24.17
CA LYS A 130 -10.03 -2.15 23.91
C LYS A 130 -10.44 -0.73 24.31
N ASP A 131 -9.97 -0.24 25.47
CA ASP A 131 -10.37 1.07 25.97
C ASP A 131 -9.72 2.19 25.18
N GLN A 132 -8.48 1.99 24.74
CA GLN A 132 -7.76 2.90 23.85
C GLN A 132 -8.46 3.00 22.49
N ILE A 133 -8.86 1.89 21.89
CA ILE A 133 -9.60 1.86 20.61
C ILE A 133 -10.93 2.60 20.77
N ILE A 134 -11.71 2.30 21.81
CA ILE A 134 -13.00 2.96 22.08
C ILE A 134 -12.80 4.47 22.22
N ASN A 135 -11.79 4.91 22.95
CA ASN A 135 -11.49 6.33 23.13
C ASN A 135 -11.10 7.01 21.81
N LYS A 136 -10.29 6.34 20.98
CA LYS A 136 -9.87 6.85 19.66
C LYS A 136 -11.07 6.98 18.72
N ILE A 137 -11.94 5.99 18.67
CA ILE A 137 -13.17 6.04 17.83
C ILE A 137 -14.12 7.13 18.34
N LYS A 138 -14.35 7.26 19.67
CA LYS A 138 -15.18 8.34 20.22
C LYS A 138 -14.65 9.74 19.92
N LYS A 139 -13.33 9.90 19.77
CA LYS A 139 -12.67 11.17 19.46
C LYS A 139 -12.38 11.35 17.97
N ALA A 140 -12.74 10.38 17.13
CA ALA A 140 -12.60 10.51 15.69
C ALA A 140 -13.45 11.68 15.18
N LYS A 141 -12.92 12.36 14.18
CA LYS A 141 -13.66 13.45 13.53
C LYS A 141 -14.86 12.87 12.78
N THR A 142 -16.02 13.45 13.03
CA THR A 142 -17.27 13.16 12.33
C THR A 142 -18.03 14.46 12.09
N ASP A 143 -19.12 14.40 11.37
CA ASP A 143 -20.08 15.50 11.20
C ASP A 143 -21.34 15.24 12.06
N PRO A 144 -22.21 16.27 12.27
CA PRO A 144 -23.40 16.16 13.12
C PRO A 144 -24.63 15.57 12.41
N LEU A 145 -24.50 15.11 11.18
CA LEU A 145 -25.61 14.58 10.40
C LEU A 145 -25.96 13.15 10.82
N SER A 146 -27.18 12.73 10.53
CA SER A 146 -27.62 11.33 10.72
C SER A 146 -26.77 10.37 9.88
N MET A 147 -26.84 9.08 10.20
CA MET A 147 -26.17 8.06 9.37
C MET A 147 -26.64 8.19 7.90
N PRO A 148 -25.71 8.06 6.93
CA PRO A 148 -26.06 8.12 5.53
C PRO A 148 -27.00 6.95 5.17
N THR A 149 -27.93 7.20 4.27
CA THR A 149 -28.88 6.20 3.78
C THR A 149 -28.62 5.81 2.33
N SER A 150 -27.58 6.38 1.72
CA SER A 150 -27.16 6.04 0.36
C SER A 150 -25.63 6.16 0.20
N ILE A 151 -25.10 5.44 -0.79
CA ILE A 151 -23.68 5.50 -1.13
C ILE A 151 -23.29 6.89 -1.61
N GLU A 152 -24.16 7.57 -2.34
CA GLU A 152 -23.89 8.94 -2.83
C GLU A 152 -23.73 9.95 -1.70
N GLU A 153 -24.52 9.82 -0.64
CA GLU A 153 -24.38 10.62 0.58
C GLU A 153 -23.09 10.29 1.32
N LEU A 154 -22.75 9.00 1.43
CA LEU A 154 -21.56 8.54 2.10
C LEU A 154 -20.27 9.01 1.39
N GLU A 155 -20.24 9.03 0.06
CA GLU A 155 -19.08 9.51 -0.72
C GLU A 155 -18.74 10.98 -0.46
N LYS A 156 -19.73 11.79 -0.07
CA LYS A 156 -19.55 13.21 0.28
C LYS A 156 -19.05 13.43 1.71
N ARG A 157 -18.99 12.36 2.53
CA ARG A 157 -18.68 12.41 3.97
C ARG A 157 -17.46 11.55 4.29
N PRO A 158 -16.23 12.02 4.00
CA PRO A 158 -15.01 11.18 4.03
C PRO A 158 -14.71 10.60 5.43
N GLU A 159 -15.02 11.31 6.51
CA GLU A 159 -14.82 10.83 7.88
C GLU A 159 -15.76 9.66 8.21
N VAL A 160 -17.04 9.79 7.87
CA VAL A 160 -18.05 8.74 8.07
C VAL A 160 -17.75 7.54 7.19
N LYS A 161 -17.39 7.79 5.92
CA LYS A 161 -16.96 6.78 4.97
C LYS A 161 -15.79 5.96 5.52
N ASN A 162 -14.80 6.61 6.12
CA ASN A 162 -13.65 5.94 6.73
C ASN A 162 -14.06 5.02 7.88
N LEU A 163 -14.91 5.48 8.78
CA LEU A 163 -15.36 4.67 9.93
C LEU A 163 -16.23 3.47 9.50
N ILE A 164 -17.19 3.68 8.60
CA ILE A 164 -18.02 2.61 8.04
C ILE A 164 -17.15 1.59 7.30
N GLY A 165 -16.17 2.03 6.53
CA GLY A 165 -15.30 1.13 5.81
C GLY A 165 -14.39 0.30 6.72
N ILE A 166 -13.85 0.88 7.79
CA ILE A 166 -13.12 0.12 8.81
C ILE A 166 -14.05 -0.95 9.42
N TYR A 167 -15.28 -0.59 9.80
CA TYR A 167 -16.25 -1.52 10.34
C TYR A 167 -16.59 -2.65 9.36
N SER A 168 -16.93 -2.32 8.12
CA SER A 168 -17.27 -3.30 7.08
C SER A 168 -16.13 -4.29 6.82
N SER A 169 -14.88 -3.78 6.78
CA SER A 169 -13.69 -4.61 6.59
C SER A 169 -13.47 -5.60 7.73
N LEU A 170 -13.77 -5.18 8.98
CA LEU A 170 -13.63 -6.05 10.17
C LEU A 170 -14.75 -7.08 10.26
N MET A 171 -15.95 -6.76 9.77
CA MET A 171 -17.11 -7.65 9.78
C MET A 171 -17.16 -8.59 8.57
N ASP A 172 -16.19 -8.48 7.65
CA ASP A 172 -16.21 -9.18 6.36
C ASP A 172 -17.56 -9.01 5.63
N SER A 173 -18.16 -7.83 5.81
CA SER A 173 -19.45 -7.48 5.25
C SER A 173 -19.29 -6.62 4.01
N ASP A 174 -20.25 -6.76 3.09
CA ASP A 174 -20.31 -5.89 1.92
C ASP A 174 -20.53 -4.44 2.39
N TYR A 175 -19.68 -3.54 1.95
CA TYR A 175 -19.74 -2.12 2.26
C TYR A 175 -21.11 -1.49 1.96
N GLU A 176 -21.74 -1.94 0.87
CA GLU A 176 -23.10 -1.51 0.46
C GLU A 176 -24.19 -1.94 1.46
N LYS A 177 -23.96 -3.00 2.21
CA LYS A 177 -24.90 -3.48 3.25
C LYS A 177 -24.71 -2.79 4.60
N SER A 178 -23.66 -1.98 4.74
CA SER A 178 -23.33 -1.28 5.98
C SER A 178 -23.84 0.17 5.99
N VAL A 179 -24.46 0.61 4.92
CA VAL A 179 -25.19 1.85 4.71
C VAL A 179 -26.67 1.53 4.59
#